data_af9a25ac89ca039f0940f26d7277c810
#
_entry.id   af9a25ac89ca039f0940f26d7277c810
#
_cell.length_a   1.000
_cell.length_b   1.000
_cell.length_c   1.000
_cell.angle_alpha   90.00
_cell.angle_beta   90.00
_cell.angle_gamma   90.00
#
_symmetry.space_group_name_H-M   'P 1'
#
loop_
_entity.id
_entity.type
_entity.pdbx_description
1 polymer ?
#
loop_
_entity_poly.entity_id
_entity_poly.type
_entity_poly.pdbx_seq_one_letter_code
_entity_poly.pdbx_strand_id
1 'polypeptide(L)'
;FSVVYVTGGGGGLLSGTLIATQALHPNAGVYGAEPAAANDASMSLQRGEIVALEHPPQTLADGAATPSVGDITFGFLQQLTDFYEVDELQIAYWTQWLQHLLKLHVEPTCAMSMAAVASWAANTEPGKTALVMLSGGNISQATMSKIWERDFLLQPPILTLDDNEEEE
;
A
#
# COMPACT_ATOMS: atom_id res chain seq x y z
N PHE A 1 2.69 8.56 -16.91
CA PHE A 1 3.20 8.31 -15.56
C PHE A 1 4.50 7.51 -15.62
N SER A 2 5.34 7.68 -14.61
CA SER A 2 6.62 6.98 -14.50
C SER A 2 6.51 5.68 -13.71
N VAL A 3 5.58 5.64 -12.76
CA VAL A 3 5.38 4.54 -11.84
C VAL A 3 3.90 4.32 -11.52
N VAL A 4 3.53 3.09 -11.17
CA VAL A 4 2.20 2.71 -10.68
C VAL A 4 2.35 2.06 -9.32
N TYR A 5 1.53 2.49 -8.36
CA TYR A 5 1.46 1.92 -7.02
C TYR A 5 0.13 1.22 -6.79
N VAL A 6 0.21 -0.02 -6.35
CA VAL A 6 -0.95 -0.89 -6.12
C VAL A 6 -0.78 -1.67 -4.84
N THR A 7 -1.87 -1.87 -4.12
CA THR A 7 -1.88 -2.69 -2.90
C THR A 7 -1.76 -4.18 -3.20
N GLY A 8 -1.00 -4.86 -2.37
CA GLY A 8 -0.87 -6.32 -2.32
C GLY A 8 -1.83 -6.92 -1.27
N GLY A 9 -2.27 -8.09 -1.52
CA GLY A 9 -3.00 -9.05 -0.71
C GLY A 9 -2.75 -10.37 -1.37
N GLY A 10 -3.77 -11.14 -1.79
CA GLY A 10 -3.59 -12.36 -2.59
C GLY A 10 -2.92 -12.16 -3.97
N GLY A 11 -2.60 -10.91 -4.35
CA GLY A 11 -1.81 -10.54 -5.53
C GLY A 11 -2.61 -10.34 -6.82
N GLY A 12 -3.94 -10.57 -6.83
CA GLY A 12 -4.74 -10.51 -8.07
C GLY A 12 -4.77 -9.14 -8.74
N LEU A 13 -5.11 -8.07 -7.99
CA LEU A 13 -5.14 -6.70 -8.50
C LEU A 13 -3.75 -6.26 -8.99
N LEU A 14 -2.73 -6.54 -8.20
CA LEU A 14 -1.34 -6.17 -8.48
C LEU A 14 -0.82 -6.87 -9.73
N SER A 15 -1.09 -8.18 -9.89
CA SER A 15 -0.74 -8.94 -11.09
C SER A 15 -1.46 -8.41 -12.34
N GLY A 16 -2.75 -8.13 -12.24
CA GLY A 16 -3.52 -7.55 -13.35
C GLY A 16 -3.00 -6.18 -13.76
N THR A 17 -2.66 -5.33 -12.78
CA THR A 17 -2.07 -4.01 -13.04
C THR A 17 -0.69 -4.13 -13.68
N LEU A 18 0.15 -5.06 -13.23
CA LEU A 18 1.46 -5.33 -13.84
C LEU A 18 1.32 -5.70 -15.31
N ILE A 19 0.47 -6.69 -15.62
CA ILE A 19 0.21 -7.14 -17.01
C ILE A 19 -0.25 -5.96 -17.88
N ALA A 20 -1.22 -5.19 -17.41
CA ALA A 20 -1.75 -4.05 -18.14
C ALA A 20 -0.69 -2.96 -18.35
N THR A 21 0.12 -2.66 -17.33
CA THR A 21 1.19 -1.67 -17.40
C THR A 21 2.28 -2.10 -18.38
N GLN A 22 2.73 -3.33 -18.33
CA GLN A 22 3.72 -3.86 -19.26
C GLN A 22 3.24 -3.80 -20.73
N ALA A 23 1.95 -4.05 -20.97
CA ALA A 23 1.37 -4.00 -22.30
C ALA A 23 1.16 -2.57 -22.84
N LEU A 24 0.71 -1.64 -21.98
CA LEU A 24 0.27 -0.31 -22.40
C LEU A 24 1.32 0.78 -22.14
N HIS A 25 2.19 0.58 -21.16
CA HIS A 25 3.21 1.56 -20.74
C HIS A 25 4.48 0.87 -20.23
N PRO A 26 5.22 0.14 -21.11
CA PRO A 26 6.29 -0.78 -20.72
C PRO A 26 7.49 -0.12 -20.00
N ASN A 27 7.61 1.20 -20.07
CA ASN A 27 8.69 1.95 -19.40
C ASN A 27 8.32 2.39 -17.96
N ALA A 28 7.08 2.14 -17.52
CA ALA A 28 6.66 2.49 -16.17
C ALA A 28 6.98 1.36 -15.18
N GLY A 29 7.54 1.72 -14.01
CA GLY A 29 7.71 0.79 -12.91
C GLY A 29 6.37 0.45 -12.25
N VAL A 30 6.19 -0.79 -11.79
CA VAL A 30 5.04 -1.22 -11.00
C VAL A 30 5.52 -1.61 -9.61
N TYR A 31 4.91 -1.02 -8.60
CA TYR A 31 5.29 -1.15 -7.20
C TYR A 31 4.12 -1.70 -6.39
N GLY A 32 4.40 -2.67 -5.52
CA GLY A 32 3.44 -3.20 -4.57
C GLY A 32 3.56 -2.54 -3.20
N ALA A 33 2.47 -2.56 -2.43
CA ALA A 33 2.47 -2.20 -1.02
C ALA A 33 1.57 -3.15 -0.24
N GLU A 34 2.02 -3.59 0.93
CA GLU A 34 1.26 -4.40 1.86
C GLU A 34 1.43 -3.93 3.31
N PRO A 35 0.54 -4.32 4.24
CA PRO A 35 0.74 -4.00 5.65
C PRO A 35 1.94 -4.75 6.22
N ALA A 36 2.79 -4.07 7.00
CA ALA A 36 3.89 -4.72 7.72
C ALA A 36 3.40 -5.84 8.65
N ALA A 37 2.16 -5.71 9.18
CA ALA A 37 1.50 -6.75 9.98
C ALA A 37 0.99 -7.96 9.16
N ALA A 38 1.02 -7.88 7.82
CA ALA A 38 0.57 -8.94 6.90
C ALA A 38 1.56 -9.02 5.72
N ASN A 39 2.84 -9.26 6.03
CA ASN A 39 3.96 -9.15 5.10
C ASN A 39 4.33 -10.46 4.40
N ASP A 40 3.35 -11.30 4.12
CA ASP A 40 3.54 -12.58 3.44
C ASP A 40 4.11 -12.46 2.03
N ALA A 41 3.72 -11.41 1.28
CA ALA A 41 4.26 -11.18 -0.07
C ALA A 41 5.73 -10.74 -0.03
N SER A 42 6.09 -9.82 0.85
CA SER A 42 7.47 -9.37 1.05
C SER A 42 8.39 -10.53 1.45
N MET A 43 7.97 -11.33 2.44
CA MET A 43 8.71 -12.53 2.85
C MET A 43 8.84 -13.55 1.70
N SER A 44 7.77 -13.74 0.91
CA SER A 44 7.78 -14.64 -0.23
C SER A 44 8.75 -14.16 -1.32
N LEU A 45 8.75 -12.87 -1.62
CA LEU A 45 9.67 -12.27 -2.60
C LEU A 45 11.14 -12.39 -2.16
N GLN A 46 11.42 -12.14 -0.87
CA GLN A 46 12.78 -12.28 -0.30
C GLN A 46 13.28 -13.72 -0.33
N ARG A 47 12.41 -14.71 -0.10
CA ARG A 47 12.77 -16.13 -0.10
C ARG A 47 12.76 -16.77 -1.49
N GLY A 48 12.07 -16.17 -2.44
CA GLY A 48 11.85 -16.75 -3.77
C GLY A 48 10.84 -17.91 -3.80
N GLU A 49 10.10 -18.09 -2.70
CA GLU A 49 9.06 -19.12 -2.55
C GLU A 49 7.89 -18.57 -1.73
N ILE A 50 6.70 -19.13 -1.89
CA ILE A 50 5.51 -18.68 -1.17
C ILE A 50 5.65 -18.99 0.32
N VAL A 51 5.52 -17.95 1.15
CA VAL A 51 5.51 -18.03 2.61
C VAL A 51 4.10 -17.73 3.10
N ALA A 52 3.58 -18.58 3.97
CA ALA A 52 2.33 -18.32 4.66
C ALA A 52 2.58 -17.80 6.07
N LEU A 53 1.75 -16.85 6.52
CA LEU A 53 1.75 -16.37 7.89
C LEU A 53 1.24 -17.47 8.82
N GLU A 54 1.85 -17.62 9.99
CA GLU A 54 1.45 -18.64 10.99
C GLU A 54 0.09 -18.33 11.64
N HIS A 55 -0.27 -17.04 11.70
CA HIS A 55 -1.50 -16.56 12.31
C HIS A 55 -2.21 -15.55 11.41
N PRO A 56 -3.56 -15.43 11.51
CA PRO A 56 -4.30 -14.40 10.80
C PRO A 56 -3.76 -13.01 11.15
N PRO A 57 -3.37 -12.20 10.16
CA PRO A 57 -2.80 -10.88 10.42
C PRO A 57 -3.85 -9.91 10.99
N GLN A 58 -3.39 -8.99 11.81
CA GLN A 58 -4.20 -7.92 12.41
C GLN A 58 -3.76 -6.60 11.83
N THR A 59 -4.55 -6.03 10.91
CA THR A 59 -4.26 -4.77 10.24
C THR A 59 -5.53 -3.97 9.98
N LEU A 60 -5.42 -2.64 9.87
CA LEU A 60 -6.48 -1.76 9.38
C LEU A 60 -6.81 -2.03 7.91
N ALA A 61 -5.84 -2.50 7.14
CA ALA A 61 -5.98 -2.83 5.72
C ALA A 61 -6.54 -4.25 5.52
N ASP A 62 -7.76 -4.48 5.95
CA ASP A 62 -8.43 -5.79 5.99
C ASP A 62 -8.53 -6.49 4.63
N GLY A 63 -8.62 -5.72 3.54
CA GLY A 63 -8.57 -6.26 2.17
C GLY A 63 -7.20 -6.85 1.77
N ALA A 64 -6.15 -6.57 2.54
CA ALA A 64 -4.81 -7.15 2.38
C ALA A 64 -4.46 -8.14 3.51
N ALA A 65 -5.37 -8.44 4.42
CA ALA A 65 -5.17 -9.38 5.53
C ALA A 65 -5.26 -10.84 5.04
N THR A 66 -4.45 -11.20 4.07
CA THR A 66 -4.36 -12.57 3.50
C THR A 66 -3.28 -13.37 4.20
N PRO A 67 -3.45 -14.70 4.37
CA PRO A 67 -2.42 -15.52 5.00
C PRO A 67 -1.22 -15.80 4.08
N SER A 68 -1.41 -15.70 2.76
CA SER A 68 -0.36 -15.89 1.75
C SER A 68 -0.79 -15.34 0.41
N VAL A 69 0.18 -15.01 -0.44
CA VAL A 69 -0.05 -14.76 -1.86
C VAL A 69 -0.54 -16.03 -2.57
N GLY A 70 -1.25 -15.85 -3.69
CA GLY A 70 -1.70 -17.00 -4.50
C GLY A 70 -0.58 -17.59 -5.36
N ASP A 71 -0.66 -18.89 -5.62
CA ASP A 71 0.34 -19.62 -6.43
C ASP A 71 0.53 -19.00 -7.82
N ILE A 72 -0.57 -18.63 -8.48
CA ILE A 72 -0.52 -18.01 -9.82
C ILE A 72 0.03 -16.57 -9.75
N THR A 73 -0.38 -15.82 -8.74
CA THR A 73 -0.02 -14.41 -8.63
C THR A 73 1.43 -14.20 -8.23
N PHE A 74 2.01 -15.11 -7.46
CA PHE A 74 3.41 -15.02 -7.03
C PHE A 74 4.39 -14.86 -8.19
N GLY A 75 4.21 -15.61 -9.28
CA GLY A 75 5.06 -15.47 -10.47
C GLY A 75 5.01 -14.08 -11.14
N PHE A 76 3.91 -13.35 -10.96
CA PHE A 76 3.81 -11.96 -11.40
C PHE A 76 4.45 -11.00 -10.40
N LEU A 77 4.27 -11.23 -9.11
CA LEU A 77 4.86 -10.38 -8.07
C LEU A 77 6.40 -10.35 -8.14
N GLN A 78 7.04 -11.45 -8.55
CA GLN A 78 8.49 -11.50 -8.78
C GLN A 78 9.00 -10.58 -9.91
N GLN A 79 8.10 -10.02 -10.72
CA GLN A 79 8.42 -9.10 -11.82
C GLN A 79 8.17 -7.63 -11.45
N LEU A 80 7.75 -7.35 -10.23
CA LEU A 80 7.56 -5.98 -9.76
C LEU A 80 8.89 -5.22 -9.71
N THR A 81 8.80 -3.91 -9.83
CA THR A 81 9.98 -3.04 -9.70
C THR A 81 10.47 -3.01 -8.26
N ASP A 82 9.54 -2.90 -7.30
CA ASP A 82 9.82 -2.95 -5.88
C ASP A 82 8.54 -3.24 -5.09
N PHE A 83 8.68 -3.50 -3.77
CA PHE A 83 7.58 -3.86 -2.88
C PHE A 83 7.78 -3.25 -1.49
N TYR A 84 6.75 -2.60 -0.95
CA TYR A 84 6.82 -1.82 0.29
C TYR A 84 5.97 -2.45 1.39
N GLU A 85 6.53 -2.55 2.58
CA GLU A 85 5.79 -2.81 3.82
C GLU A 85 5.40 -1.47 4.46
N VAL A 86 4.13 -1.34 4.86
CA VAL A 86 3.55 -0.10 5.41
C VAL A 86 3.00 -0.38 6.80
N ASP A 87 3.39 0.41 7.78
CA ASP A 87 2.91 0.29 9.15
C ASP A 87 1.47 0.83 9.34
N GLU A 88 0.85 0.47 10.47
CA GLU A 88 -0.55 0.82 10.77
C GLU A 88 -0.75 2.34 10.94
N LEU A 89 0.26 3.05 11.44
CA LEU A 89 0.21 4.51 11.61
C LEU A 89 0.14 5.20 10.25
N GLN A 90 0.99 4.80 9.31
CA GLN A 90 1.00 5.31 7.95
C GLN A 90 -0.29 4.95 7.19
N ILE A 91 -0.84 3.74 7.41
CA ILE A 91 -2.12 3.33 6.84
C ILE A 91 -3.24 4.25 7.34
N ALA A 92 -3.35 4.49 8.66
CA ALA A 92 -4.35 5.38 9.23
C ALA A 92 -4.18 6.83 8.74
N TYR A 93 -2.95 7.33 8.74
CA TYR A 93 -2.57 8.66 8.28
C TYR A 93 -3.04 8.93 6.84
N TRP A 94 -2.64 8.08 5.92
CA TRP A 94 -2.99 8.28 4.50
C TRP A 94 -4.46 8.01 4.22
N THR A 95 -5.13 7.15 5.00
CA THR A 95 -6.59 6.98 4.89
C THR A 95 -7.32 8.27 5.20
N GLN A 96 -6.99 8.94 6.32
CA GLN A 96 -7.60 10.22 6.69
C GLN A 96 -7.32 11.29 5.64
N TRP A 97 -6.05 11.45 5.22
CA TRP A 97 -5.67 12.47 4.25
C TRP A 97 -6.32 12.27 2.89
N LEU A 98 -6.35 11.06 2.37
CA LEU A 98 -6.99 10.79 1.08
C LEU A 98 -8.50 11.01 1.14
N GLN A 99 -9.18 10.57 2.21
CA GLN A 99 -10.60 10.87 2.42
C GLN A 99 -10.85 12.37 2.49
N HIS A 100 -10.02 13.11 3.21
CA HIS A 100 -10.14 14.55 3.37
C HIS A 100 -9.89 15.30 2.05
N LEU A 101 -8.84 14.99 1.33
CA LEU A 101 -8.46 15.71 0.10
C LEU A 101 -9.39 15.37 -1.08
N LEU A 102 -9.72 14.08 -1.24
CA LEU A 102 -10.50 13.61 -2.38
C LEU A 102 -12.01 13.70 -2.15
N LYS A 103 -12.46 13.81 -0.89
CA LYS A 103 -13.89 13.73 -0.49
C LYS A 103 -14.54 12.41 -0.92
N LEU A 104 -13.75 11.34 -0.91
CA LEU A 104 -14.15 9.99 -1.26
C LEU A 104 -14.00 9.06 -0.05
N HIS A 105 -14.82 8.01 -0.02
CA HIS A 105 -14.65 6.89 0.92
C HIS A 105 -13.50 6.02 0.41
N VAL A 106 -12.28 6.31 0.84
CA VAL A 106 -11.08 5.53 0.52
C VAL A 106 -10.81 4.57 1.68
N GLU A 107 -10.72 3.27 1.40
CA GLU A 107 -10.44 2.25 2.42
C GLU A 107 -8.93 2.17 2.74
N PRO A 108 -8.56 1.71 3.97
CA PRO A 108 -7.16 1.59 4.40
C PRO A 108 -6.31 0.76 3.45
N THR A 109 -6.85 -0.33 2.93
CA THR A 109 -6.15 -1.23 2.01
C THR A 109 -5.57 -0.49 0.82
N CYS A 110 -6.36 0.36 0.14
CA CYS A 110 -5.83 1.10 -1.00
C CYS A 110 -5.10 2.39 -0.60
N ALA A 111 -5.42 2.98 0.56
CA ALA A 111 -4.75 4.18 1.05
C ALA A 111 -3.27 3.95 1.36
N MET A 112 -2.87 2.73 1.80
CA MET A 112 -1.49 2.42 2.12
C MET A 112 -0.52 2.57 0.94
N SER A 113 -0.99 2.45 -0.29
CA SER A 113 -0.16 2.73 -1.49
C SER A 113 0.38 4.16 -1.50
N MET A 114 -0.31 5.12 -0.86
CA MET A 114 0.16 6.49 -0.78
C MET A 114 1.38 6.64 0.13
N ALA A 115 1.52 5.82 1.17
CA ALA A 115 2.74 5.77 2.00
C ALA A 115 3.97 5.37 1.15
N ALA A 116 3.82 4.35 0.30
CA ALA A 116 4.87 3.94 -0.62
C ALA A 116 5.20 5.05 -1.64
N VAL A 117 4.20 5.76 -2.16
CA VAL A 117 4.41 6.92 -3.04
C VAL A 117 5.16 8.04 -2.33
N ALA A 118 4.82 8.34 -1.07
CA ALA A 118 5.49 9.37 -0.29
C ALA A 118 6.98 9.06 -0.11
N SER A 119 7.31 7.81 0.25
CA SER A 119 8.68 7.33 0.36
C SER A 119 9.45 7.43 -0.97
N TRP A 120 8.82 7.01 -2.07
CA TRP A 120 9.41 7.13 -3.40
C TRP A 120 9.63 8.59 -3.81
N ALA A 121 8.65 9.47 -3.59
CA ALA A 121 8.71 10.87 -3.97
C ALA A 121 9.85 11.63 -3.25
N ALA A 122 10.10 11.31 -1.99
CA ALA A 122 11.19 11.88 -1.20
C ALA A 122 12.59 11.55 -1.80
N ASN A 123 12.71 10.46 -2.55
CA ASN A 123 13.96 9.96 -3.13
C ASN A 123 14.01 10.08 -4.66
N THR A 124 13.06 10.80 -5.26
CA THR A 124 12.93 10.86 -6.72
C THR A 124 13.11 12.29 -7.23
N GLU A 125 13.85 12.43 -8.33
CA GLU A 125 14.02 13.72 -9.00
C GLU A 125 12.68 14.33 -9.44
N PRO A 126 12.54 15.67 -9.39
CA PRO A 126 11.33 16.37 -9.82
C PRO A 126 10.92 16.05 -11.27
N GLY A 127 9.62 16.13 -11.55
CA GLY A 127 9.08 15.92 -12.89
C GLY A 127 8.65 14.48 -13.18
N LYS A 128 8.78 13.57 -12.23
CA LYS A 128 8.20 12.23 -12.32
C LYS A 128 6.74 12.23 -11.87
N THR A 129 5.94 11.32 -12.42
CA THR A 129 4.51 11.19 -12.10
C THR A 129 4.21 9.78 -11.60
N ALA A 130 3.57 9.67 -10.44
CA ALA A 130 3.06 8.42 -9.89
C ALA A 130 1.55 8.28 -10.15
N LEU A 131 1.13 7.09 -10.55
CA LEU A 131 -0.27 6.67 -10.59
C LEU A 131 -0.55 5.81 -9.35
N VAL A 132 -1.54 6.18 -8.55
CA VAL A 132 -1.96 5.42 -7.37
C VAL A 132 -3.32 4.78 -7.62
N MET A 133 -3.41 3.47 -7.41
CA MET A 133 -4.65 2.72 -7.59
C MET A 133 -5.47 2.74 -6.29
N LEU A 134 -6.49 3.61 -6.24
CA LEU A 134 -7.47 3.63 -5.13
C LEU A 134 -8.64 2.72 -5.48
N SER A 135 -8.52 1.44 -5.15
CA SER A 135 -9.37 0.35 -5.66
C SER A 135 -10.60 0.06 -4.82
N GLY A 136 -10.75 0.68 -3.65
CA GLY A 136 -11.86 0.37 -2.76
C GLY A 136 -12.21 1.45 -1.75
N GLY A 137 -13.41 1.35 -1.19
CA GLY A 137 -13.96 2.28 -0.20
C GLY A 137 -14.88 1.60 0.81
N ASN A 138 -14.81 0.29 0.96
CA ASN A 138 -15.65 -0.48 1.88
C ASN A 138 -14.99 -0.59 3.26
N ILE A 139 -15.43 0.24 4.21
CA ILE A 139 -14.81 0.34 5.55
C ILE A 139 -15.87 0.00 6.60
N SER A 140 -15.55 -0.90 7.53
CA SER A 140 -16.39 -1.16 8.69
C SER A 140 -16.41 0.03 9.65
N GLN A 141 -17.51 0.19 10.41
CA GLN A 141 -17.59 1.23 11.43
C GLN A 141 -16.48 1.08 12.49
N ALA A 142 -16.14 -0.16 12.86
CA ALA A 142 -15.08 -0.43 13.82
C ALA A 142 -13.71 -0.01 13.30
N THR A 143 -13.39 -0.31 12.03
CA THR A 143 -12.15 0.12 11.38
C THR A 143 -12.10 1.65 11.26
N MET A 144 -13.22 2.28 10.86
CA MET A 144 -13.29 3.75 10.78
C MET A 144 -13.02 4.39 12.15
N SER A 145 -13.58 3.85 13.24
CA SER A 145 -13.34 4.36 14.60
C SER A 145 -11.86 4.29 14.97
N LYS A 146 -11.18 3.18 14.66
CA LYS A 146 -9.74 3.03 14.91
C LYS A 146 -8.90 4.02 14.11
N ILE A 147 -9.23 4.23 12.82
CA ILE A 147 -8.52 5.20 11.98
C ILE A 147 -8.60 6.60 12.58
N TRP A 148 -9.72 6.97 13.19
CA TRP A 148 -9.97 8.29 13.76
C TRP A 148 -9.73 8.38 15.29
N GLU A 149 -9.03 7.43 15.91
CA GLU A 149 -8.56 7.54 17.30
C GLU A 149 -7.53 8.66 17.47
N ARG A 150 -6.75 8.92 16.43
CA ARG A 150 -5.83 10.05 16.34
C ARG A 150 -6.23 10.94 15.16
N ASP A 151 -6.22 12.27 15.35
CA ASP A 151 -6.46 13.25 14.28
C ASP A 151 -5.15 13.61 13.59
N PHE A 152 -4.98 13.13 12.35
CA PHE A 152 -3.82 13.42 11.50
C PHE A 152 -4.01 14.65 10.61
N LEU A 153 -5.19 15.29 10.64
CA LEU A 153 -5.48 16.46 9.80
C LEU A 153 -5.08 17.79 10.43
N LEU A 154 -4.52 17.78 11.64
CA LEU A 154 -4.09 18.98 12.37
C LEU A 154 -2.96 19.74 11.68
N GLN A 155 -2.16 19.07 10.88
CA GLN A 155 -1.06 19.65 10.11
C GLN A 155 -1.19 19.25 8.63
N PRO A 156 -0.67 20.05 7.68
CA PRO A 156 -0.66 19.65 6.27
C PRO A 156 0.03 18.32 6.04
N PRO A 157 -0.37 17.56 4.99
CA PRO A 157 0.25 16.27 4.75
C PRO A 157 1.72 16.43 4.40
N ILE A 158 2.56 15.59 5.01
CA ILE A 158 3.99 15.51 4.75
C ILE A 158 4.29 14.23 3.96
N LEU A 159 5.28 14.29 3.08
CA LEU A 159 5.66 13.12 2.27
C LEU A 159 6.51 12.11 3.04
N THR A 160 7.16 12.54 4.12
CA THR A 160 7.92 11.67 5.02
C THR A 160 7.38 11.82 6.44
N LEU A 161 6.96 10.73 7.07
CA LEU A 161 6.76 10.68 8.51
C LEU A 161 8.12 10.23 9.10
N ASP A 162 8.82 11.13 9.77
CA ASP A 162 9.97 10.74 10.57
C ASP A 162 9.44 10.08 11.85
N ASP A 163 9.96 8.88 12.18
CA ASP A 163 9.61 8.12 13.39
C ASP A 163 9.97 8.83 14.71
N ASN A 164 10.41 10.10 14.65
CA ASN A 164 10.96 10.85 15.79
C ASN A 164 9.98 11.85 16.43
N GLU A 165 8.69 11.89 16.05
CA GLU A 165 7.70 12.73 16.74
C GLU A 165 6.89 11.96 17.81
N GLU A 166 7.51 11.02 18.52
CA GLU A 166 7.03 10.58 19.83
C GLU A 166 7.89 11.31 20.89
N GLU A 167 7.42 12.45 21.38
CA GLU A 167 7.67 13.05 22.69
C GLU A 167 7.61 14.59 22.61
N GLU A 168 6.38 15.10 22.75
CA GLU A 168 6.14 16.36 23.52
C GLU A 168 4.74 16.32 24.15
#